data_bd336b1219a2820ec1f6a2a93fe0715f
#
_entry.id   bd336b1219a2820ec1f6a2a93fe0715f
#
_cell.length_a   1.000
_cell.length_b   1.000
_cell.length_c   1.000
_cell.angle_alpha   90.00
_cell.angle_beta   90.00
_cell.angle_gamma   90.00
#
_symmetry.space_group_name_H-M   'P 1'
#
loop_
_entity.id
_entity.type
_entity.pdbx_description
1 polymer ?
#
loop_
_entity_poly.entity_id
_entity_poly.type
_entity_poly.pdbx_seq_one_letter_code
_entity_poly.pdbx_strand_id
1 'polypeptide(L)'
;MEFPVEIWLRGDNHATTQLIAPVAREPKAWTDADVSAVLEEMLRALDRARHPDVDPRRPVALRGFSWIVSPFESGGVVIALELTLGAVVGGPFDVLESQLSAAIARIMSAHRPPTSSVH
;
A
#
# COMPACT_ATOMS: atom_id res chain seq x y z
N MET A 1 -6.20 -7.35 -11.84
CA MET A 1 -4.75 -7.46 -11.95
C MET A 1 -4.15 -7.94 -10.64
N GLU A 2 -3.31 -8.94 -10.74
CA GLU A 2 -2.71 -9.58 -9.57
C GLU A 2 -1.25 -9.18 -9.47
N PHE A 3 -0.76 -8.95 -8.25
CA PHE A 3 0.65 -8.63 -8.07
C PHE A 3 1.13 -9.10 -6.69
N PRO A 4 2.43 -9.35 -6.55
CA PRO A 4 2.97 -9.79 -5.27
C PRO A 4 3.22 -8.63 -4.32
N VAL A 5 3.07 -8.91 -3.03
CA VAL A 5 3.52 -8.00 -1.98
C VAL A 5 4.41 -8.79 -1.03
N GLU A 6 5.49 -8.15 -0.60
CA GLU A 6 6.37 -8.70 0.41
C GLU A 6 6.03 -8.07 1.74
N ILE A 7 5.92 -8.91 2.76
CA ILE A 7 5.54 -8.47 4.09
C ILE A 7 6.66 -8.76 5.06
N TRP A 8 7.10 -7.73 5.76
CA TRP A 8 8.15 -7.80 6.77
C TRP A 8 7.55 -7.47 8.12
N LEU A 9 7.43 -8.48 8.98
CA LEU A 9 6.94 -8.25 10.34
C LEU A 9 8.13 -7.97 11.25
N ARG A 10 7.94 -7.04 12.16
CA ARG A 10 8.99 -6.68 13.11
C ARG A 10 9.36 -7.90 13.95
N GLY A 11 10.65 -8.18 13.99
CA GLY A 11 11.16 -9.34 14.72
C GLY A 11 11.35 -10.59 13.87
N ASP A 12 10.81 -10.62 12.66
CA ASP A 12 11.00 -11.74 11.75
C ASP A 12 12.30 -11.59 10.97
N ASN A 13 12.91 -12.71 10.62
CA ASN A 13 14.18 -12.73 9.90
C ASN A 13 14.01 -12.75 8.39
N HIS A 14 12.78 -12.92 7.90
CA HIS A 14 12.51 -13.04 6.48
C HIS A 14 11.14 -12.50 6.13
N ALA A 15 10.98 -12.13 4.87
CA ALA A 15 9.70 -11.64 4.35
C ALA A 15 8.82 -12.81 3.95
N THR A 16 7.51 -12.60 4.04
CA THR A 16 6.53 -13.50 3.41
C THR A 16 5.95 -12.80 2.20
N THR A 17 5.54 -13.59 1.21
CA THR A 17 4.97 -13.06 -0.01
C THR A 17 3.50 -13.46 -0.11
N GLN A 18 2.66 -12.51 -0.50
CA GLN A 18 1.25 -12.76 -0.79
C GLN A 18 0.93 -12.17 -2.16
N LEU A 19 -0.05 -12.76 -2.83
CA LEU A 19 -0.58 -12.20 -4.07
C LEU A 19 -1.87 -11.48 -3.73
N ILE A 20 -2.03 -10.26 -4.26
CA ILE A 20 -3.25 -9.49 -4.09
C ILE A 20 -3.76 -9.02 -5.45
N ALA A 21 -5.05 -8.82 -5.56
CA ALA A 21 -5.69 -8.42 -6.80
C ALA A 21 -6.78 -7.38 -6.53
N PRO A 22 -6.40 -6.20 -6.05
CA PRO A 22 -7.39 -5.21 -5.59
C PRO A 22 -8.19 -4.56 -6.71
N VAL A 23 -7.62 -4.47 -7.92
CA VAL A 23 -8.28 -3.79 -9.04
C VAL A 23 -8.00 -4.55 -10.33
N ALA A 24 -8.91 -4.41 -11.29
CA ALA A 24 -8.78 -5.07 -12.58
C ALA A 24 -7.97 -4.25 -13.59
N ARG A 25 -7.92 -2.94 -13.44
CA ARG A 25 -7.21 -2.06 -14.38
C ARG A 25 -5.71 -2.17 -14.24
N GLU A 26 -5.00 -1.98 -15.35
CA GLU A 26 -3.54 -1.91 -15.30
C GLU A 26 -3.11 -0.58 -14.66
N PRO A 27 -1.89 -0.55 -14.09
CA PRO A 27 -1.43 0.62 -13.30
C PRO A 27 -1.49 1.95 -14.04
N LYS A 28 -1.23 1.96 -15.33
CA LYS A 28 -1.28 3.19 -16.13
C LYS A 28 -2.66 3.82 -16.16
N ALA A 29 -3.70 3.03 -15.95
CA ALA A 29 -5.08 3.48 -16.00
C ALA A 29 -5.70 3.66 -14.61
N TRP A 30 -4.93 3.51 -13.54
CA TRP A 30 -5.45 3.60 -12.19
C TRP A 30 -5.98 5.00 -11.88
N THR A 31 -7.16 5.04 -11.32
CA THR A 31 -7.75 6.25 -10.74
C THR A 31 -7.28 6.37 -9.29
N ASP A 32 -7.58 7.49 -8.65
CA ASP A 32 -7.29 7.63 -7.22
C ASP A 32 -8.01 6.56 -6.40
N ALA A 33 -9.24 6.19 -6.78
CA ALA A 33 -9.97 5.12 -6.11
C ALA A 33 -9.25 3.78 -6.26
N ASP A 34 -8.68 3.51 -7.43
CA ASP A 34 -7.93 2.28 -7.66
C ASP A 34 -6.67 2.26 -6.79
N VAL A 35 -5.93 3.37 -6.73
CA VAL A 35 -4.73 3.47 -5.89
C VAL A 35 -5.10 3.29 -4.42
N SER A 36 -6.20 3.90 -3.98
CA SER A 36 -6.70 3.72 -2.61
C SER A 36 -6.96 2.25 -2.30
N ALA A 37 -7.58 1.53 -3.24
CA ALA A 37 -7.84 0.10 -3.08
C ALA A 37 -6.54 -0.70 -2.98
N VAL A 38 -5.52 -0.32 -3.76
CA VAL A 38 -4.20 -0.97 -3.69
C VAL A 38 -3.58 -0.77 -2.31
N LEU A 39 -3.60 0.45 -1.79
CA LEU A 39 -3.06 0.74 -0.47
C LEU A 39 -3.79 -0.05 0.62
N GLU A 40 -5.12 -0.08 0.54
CA GLU A 40 -5.93 -0.82 1.51
C GLU A 40 -5.62 -2.31 1.50
N GLU A 41 -5.48 -2.89 0.30
CA GLU A 41 -5.17 -4.32 0.20
C GLU A 41 -3.76 -4.64 0.67
N MET A 42 -2.80 -3.73 0.46
CA MET A 42 -1.46 -3.89 1.00
C MET A 42 -1.48 -3.91 2.53
N LEU A 43 -2.21 -2.97 3.13
CA LEU A 43 -2.36 -2.92 4.59
C LEU A 43 -3.10 -4.14 5.11
N ARG A 44 -4.11 -4.60 4.37
CA ARG A 44 -4.87 -5.80 4.75
C ARG A 44 -3.99 -7.05 4.68
N ALA A 45 -3.09 -7.11 3.70
CA ALA A 45 -2.13 -8.22 3.61
C ALA A 45 -1.21 -8.26 4.81
N LEU A 46 -0.73 -7.09 5.25
CA LEU A 46 0.10 -7.00 6.45
C LEU A 46 -0.69 -7.44 7.68
N ASP A 47 -1.94 -7.00 7.78
CA ASP A 47 -2.81 -7.37 8.90
C ASP A 47 -3.06 -8.88 8.96
N ARG A 48 -3.30 -9.50 7.80
CA ARG A 48 -3.48 -10.97 7.71
C ARG A 48 -2.23 -11.71 8.18
N ALA A 49 -1.06 -11.19 7.82
CA ALA A 49 0.20 -11.83 8.23
C ALA A 49 0.41 -11.76 9.73
N ARG A 50 -0.03 -10.67 10.36
CA ARG A 50 0.10 -10.49 11.80
C ARG A 50 -0.98 -11.22 12.58
N HIS A 51 -2.17 -11.34 12.01
CA HIS A 51 -3.34 -11.90 12.69
C HIS A 51 -4.07 -12.87 11.76
N PRO A 52 -3.47 -14.06 11.49
CA PRO A 52 -4.07 -14.98 10.52
C PRO A 52 -5.42 -15.54 10.95
N ASP A 53 -5.75 -15.47 12.23
CA ASP A 53 -7.01 -16.00 12.75
C ASP A 53 -8.14 -14.98 12.78
N VAL A 54 -7.88 -13.74 12.36
CA VAL A 54 -8.89 -12.68 12.35
C VAL A 54 -9.54 -12.61 10.98
N ASP A 55 -10.79 -12.14 10.95
CA ASP A 55 -11.53 -11.98 9.69
C ASP A 55 -10.69 -11.16 8.69
N PRO A 56 -10.35 -11.76 7.54
CA PRO A 56 -9.53 -11.07 6.55
C PRO A 56 -10.24 -9.87 5.89
N ARG A 57 -11.54 -9.71 6.12
CA ARG A 57 -12.32 -8.63 5.54
C ARG A 57 -12.52 -7.45 6.48
N ARG A 58 -11.93 -7.50 7.67
CA ARG A 58 -12.09 -6.37 8.58
C ARG A 58 -11.49 -5.10 7.95
N PRO A 59 -12.10 -3.94 8.19
CA PRO A 59 -11.66 -2.70 7.55
C PRO A 59 -10.28 -2.25 8.02
N VAL A 60 -9.57 -1.57 7.13
CA VAL A 60 -8.28 -0.97 7.44
C VAL A 60 -8.39 0.53 7.18
N ALA A 61 -7.68 1.31 7.99
CA ALA A 61 -7.66 2.76 7.85
C ALA A 61 -6.40 3.19 7.10
N LEU A 62 -6.55 4.19 6.23
CA LEU A 62 -5.42 4.76 5.49
C LEU A 62 -4.73 5.82 6.34
N ARG A 63 -4.17 5.37 7.45
CA ARG A 63 -3.43 6.25 8.38
C ARG A 63 -2.50 5.41 9.24
N GLY A 64 -1.59 6.08 9.93
CA GLY A 64 -0.69 5.40 10.85
C GLY A 64 0.47 4.70 10.16
N PHE A 65 0.81 5.14 8.97
CA PHE A 65 1.93 4.58 8.23
C PHE A 65 2.68 5.65 7.45
N SER A 66 3.93 5.36 7.14
CA SER A 66 4.72 6.15 6.20
C SER A 66 4.70 5.45 4.86
N TRP A 67 4.85 6.21 3.79
CA TRP A 67 4.83 5.63 2.45
C TRP A 67 5.96 6.20 1.60
N ILE A 68 6.43 5.37 0.68
CA ILE A 68 7.46 5.74 -0.27
C ILE A 68 7.12 5.10 -1.62
N VAL A 69 7.35 5.84 -2.69
CA VAL A 69 7.29 5.32 -4.05
C VAL A 69 8.69 5.42 -4.61
N SER A 70 9.25 4.31 -5.06
CA SER A 70 10.62 4.26 -5.54
C SER A 70 10.70 3.56 -6.88
N PRO A 71 11.60 4.01 -7.77
CA PRO A 71 11.81 3.29 -9.02
C PRO A 71 12.45 1.93 -8.74
N PHE A 72 12.08 0.94 -9.53
CA PHE A 72 12.64 -0.40 -9.45
C PHE A 72 13.67 -0.56 -10.55
N GLU A 73 14.81 -1.19 -10.25
CA GLU A 73 15.91 -1.23 -11.21
C GLU A 73 15.59 -1.95 -12.52
N SER A 74 14.64 -2.89 -12.49
CA SER A 74 14.22 -3.59 -13.71
C SER A 74 13.12 -2.86 -14.47
N GLY A 75 12.72 -1.68 -13.99
CA GLY A 75 11.63 -0.90 -14.58
C GLY A 75 10.40 -0.90 -13.69
N GLY A 76 9.56 0.11 -13.85
CA GLY A 76 8.38 0.30 -13.01
C GLY A 76 8.72 0.90 -11.65
N VAL A 77 7.75 0.96 -10.78
CA VAL A 77 7.92 1.54 -9.44
C VAL A 77 7.31 0.61 -8.38
N VAL A 78 7.84 0.70 -7.17
CA VAL A 78 7.30 -0.04 -6.04
C VAL A 78 6.74 0.94 -5.02
N ILE A 79 5.73 0.47 -4.27
CA ILE A 79 5.18 1.20 -3.13
C ILE A 79 5.62 0.47 -1.88
N ALA A 80 6.18 1.20 -0.94
CA ALA A 80 6.51 0.65 0.38
C ALA A 80 5.70 1.40 1.44
N LEU A 81 5.05 0.65 2.31
CA LEU A 81 4.31 1.18 3.45
C LEU A 81 4.97 0.68 4.72
N GLU A 82 5.26 1.59 5.64
CA GLU A 82 5.92 1.27 6.90
C GLU A 82 5.03 1.63 8.07
N LEU A 83 4.87 0.68 8.97
CA LEU A 83 4.12 0.84 10.21
C LEU A 83 5.02 0.44 11.38
N THR A 84 4.55 0.72 12.59
CA THR A 84 5.31 0.36 13.80
C THR A 84 5.66 -1.12 13.86
N LEU A 85 4.77 -1.98 13.38
CA LEU A 85 4.91 -3.42 13.54
C LEU A 85 5.40 -4.14 12.28
N GLY A 86 5.69 -3.42 11.23
CA GLY A 86 6.19 -4.06 10.02
C GLY A 86 6.09 -3.17 8.80
N ALA A 87 6.38 -3.76 7.66
CA ALA A 87 6.34 -3.06 6.38
C ALA A 87 5.75 -3.98 5.31
N VAL A 88 5.18 -3.38 4.29
CA VAL A 88 4.69 -4.12 3.13
C VAL A 88 5.13 -3.39 1.87
N VAL A 89 5.65 -4.14 0.91
CA VAL A 89 6.18 -3.59 -0.34
C VAL A 89 5.47 -4.28 -1.50
N GLY A 90 4.86 -3.50 -2.36
CA GLY A 90 4.14 -4.03 -3.52
C GLY A 90 4.69 -3.51 -4.84
N GLY A 91 4.56 -4.31 -5.88
CA GLY A 91 5.00 -3.98 -7.22
C GLY A 91 6.07 -4.93 -7.73
N PRO A 92 6.82 -4.56 -8.80
CA PRO A 92 6.79 -3.26 -9.46
C PRO A 92 5.56 -3.03 -10.33
N PHE A 93 5.15 -1.78 -10.41
CA PHE A 93 4.00 -1.37 -11.22
C PHE A 93 4.48 -0.56 -12.42
N ASP A 94 3.90 -0.81 -13.60
CA ASP A 94 4.23 -0.09 -14.81
C ASP A 94 3.47 1.24 -14.84
N VAL A 95 4.00 2.22 -14.14
CA VAL A 95 3.41 3.56 -14.02
C VAL A 95 4.53 4.53 -13.68
N LEU A 96 4.35 5.80 -13.99
CA LEU A 96 5.34 6.82 -13.66
C LEU A 96 5.35 7.08 -12.15
N GLU A 97 6.55 7.19 -11.59
CA GLU A 97 6.72 7.47 -10.16
C GLU A 97 6.00 8.74 -9.75
N SER A 98 6.12 9.80 -10.51
CA SER A 98 5.47 11.08 -10.20
C SER A 98 3.95 10.97 -10.20
N GLN A 99 3.40 10.20 -11.12
CA GLN A 99 1.96 10.00 -11.23
C GLN A 99 1.43 9.24 -10.01
N LEU A 100 2.11 8.17 -9.64
CA LEU A 100 1.69 7.35 -8.50
C LEU A 100 1.86 8.11 -7.18
N SER A 101 2.98 8.80 -7.02
CA SER A 101 3.24 9.62 -5.82
C SER A 101 2.18 10.70 -5.66
N ALA A 102 1.81 11.37 -6.75
CA ALA A 102 0.78 12.41 -6.70
C ALA A 102 -0.57 11.84 -6.28
N ALA A 103 -0.92 10.66 -6.80
CA ALA A 103 -2.18 10.01 -6.45
C ALA A 103 -2.22 9.65 -4.97
N ILE A 104 -1.14 9.07 -4.46
CA ILE A 104 -1.07 8.71 -3.04
C ILE A 104 -1.15 9.97 -2.16
N ALA A 105 -0.45 11.01 -2.55
CA ALA A 105 -0.49 12.27 -1.80
C ALA A 105 -1.90 12.84 -1.72
N ARG A 106 -2.66 12.79 -2.82
CA ARG A 106 -4.06 13.24 -2.83
C ARG A 106 -4.92 12.39 -1.91
N ILE A 107 -4.73 11.07 -1.95
CA ILE A 107 -5.49 10.15 -1.11
C ILE A 107 -5.21 10.40 0.37
N MET A 108 -3.93 10.52 0.71
CA MET A 108 -3.54 10.74 2.11
C MET A 108 -4.02 12.08 2.61
N SER A 109 -4.03 13.09 1.76
CA SER A 109 -4.56 14.40 2.12
C SER A 109 -6.06 14.35 2.42
N ALA A 110 -6.80 13.57 1.63
CA ALA A 110 -8.24 13.40 1.83
C ALA A 110 -8.58 12.65 3.10
N HIS A 111 -7.68 11.78 3.58
CA HIS A 111 -7.89 11.00 4.80
C HIS A 111 -7.27 11.64 6.03
N ARG A 112 -6.68 12.82 5.89
CA ARG A 112 -6.10 13.53 7.01
C ARG A 112 -7.21 14.08 7.91
N PRO A 113 -7.08 13.95 9.24
CA PRO A 113 -8.05 14.57 10.14
C PRO A 113 -8.10 16.09 9.95
N PRO A 114 -9.24 16.72 10.13
CA PRO A 114 -9.38 18.17 9.93
C PRO A 114 -8.81 18.95 11.10
N THR A 115 -7.55 18.76 11.37
CA THR A 115 -6.88 19.46 12.48
C THR A 115 -6.35 20.80 12.07
N SER A 116 -6.12 20.96 10.81
CA SER A 116 -5.53 22.18 10.27
C SER A 116 -6.40 23.39 10.50
N SER A 117 -7.64 23.19 10.74
CA SER A 117 -8.58 24.29 10.99
C SER A 117 -8.44 24.86 12.40
N VAL A 118 -7.65 24.21 13.21
CA VAL A 118 -7.51 24.59 14.60
C VAL A 118 -6.29 25.47 14.73
N HIS A 119 -6.42 26.67 14.58
CA HIS A 119 -5.34 27.62 14.84
C HIS A 119 -5.56 28.97 14.35
#